data_ab1806b35526454df96a7fa6b6f11ed7
#
_entry.id   ab1806b35526454df96a7fa6b6f11ed7
#
_cell.length_a   1.000
_cell.length_b   1.000
_cell.length_c   1.000
_cell.angle_alpha   90.00
_cell.angle_beta   90.00
_cell.angle_gamma   90.00
#
_symmetry.space_group_name_H-M   'P 1'
#
loop_
_entity.id
_entity.type
_entity.pdbx_description
1 polymer ?
#
loop_
_entity_poly.entity_id
_entity_poly.type
_entity_poly.pdbx_seq_one_letter_code
_entity_poly.pdbx_strand_id
1 'polypeptide(L)'
;TGGAWLCEHLWEHYAFTLDQEYLREVYPVLSGASRFFLSSMIEEPTQGWLVTAPSSSPENAFYMPGTRKEVSVCMGPAMDTQIIRELFSNTIQAARLLEIDAAFADSLEKALDKLPPMQISPKGGYLQEWLEDYEEVDPRHRHVSHLFGLYPSNQISLAKTPELAEAARKTLQRRGDGGTGWSMAWKINFWARLQEGDKALELLKNLLKPVVTGGKVDYTGGGTYPNLFCAHPPFQIDGNLGGCAGIAEMLIQSQQGFIEVLPALPAVWKEGSFKGLCVRGGGVVDASWKAGRLEKLTLHSRVKSAFKLKIPEQVKRVEVDRQQHDIQNGFIHLALDEGEQ
;
A
#
# COMPACT_ATOMS: atom_id res chain seq x y z
N THR A 1 -15.43 -7.14 -3.28
CA THR A 1 -14.62 -6.23 -2.42
C THR A 1 -14.32 -4.85 -3.01
N GLY A 2 -14.65 -4.58 -4.30
CA GLY A 2 -14.36 -3.28 -4.95
C GLY A 2 -14.89 -2.06 -4.20
N GLY A 3 -16.14 -2.10 -3.70
CA GLY A 3 -16.71 -1.01 -2.89
C GLY A 3 -15.94 -0.77 -1.59
N ALA A 4 -15.46 -1.84 -0.95
CA ALA A 4 -14.62 -1.73 0.25
C ALA A 4 -13.27 -1.09 -0.05
N TRP A 5 -12.65 -1.44 -1.19
CA TRP A 5 -11.42 -0.77 -1.62
C TRP A 5 -11.62 0.72 -1.89
N LEU A 6 -12.76 1.10 -2.50
CA LEU A 6 -13.07 2.52 -2.70
C LEU A 6 -13.25 3.29 -1.37
N CYS A 7 -13.73 2.63 -0.32
CA CYS A 7 -13.82 3.23 1.02
C CYS A 7 -12.47 3.64 1.60
N GLU A 8 -11.37 2.99 1.18
CA GLU A 8 -10.03 3.37 1.61
C GLU A 8 -9.67 4.80 1.23
N HIS A 9 -10.10 5.27 0.06
CA HIS A 9 -9.86 6.65 -0.37
C HIS A 9 -10.53 7.67 0.55
N LEU A 10 -11.69 7.32 1.13
CA LEU A 10 -12.38 8.18 2.09
C LEU A 10 -11.58 8.30 3.39
N TRP A 11 -11.08 7.16 3.88
CA TRP A 11 -10.22 7.16 5.07
C TRP A 11 -8.89 7.87 4.81
N GLU A 12 -8.22 7.63 3.69
CA GLU A 12 -6.96 8.27 3.33
C GLU A 12 -7.11 9.80 3.24
N HIS A 13 -8.21 10.29 2.69
CA HIS A 13 -8.47 11.74 2.69
C HIS A 13 -8.48 12.29 4.11
N TYR A 14 -9.21 11.64 5.03
CA TYR A 14 -9.18 12.02 6.44
C TYR A 14 -7.76 11.91 7.04
N ALA A 15 -7.06 10.85 6.80
CA ALA A 15 -5.72 10.62 7.35
C ALA A 15 -4.71 11.71 6.94
N PHE A 16 -4.86 12.28 5.73
CA PHE A 16 -4.03 13.37 5.23
C PHE A 16 -4.50 14.75 5.63
N THR A 17 -5.76 14.94 6.03
CA THR A 17 -6.33 16.26 6.33
C THR A 17 -6.66 16.47 7.80
N LEU A 18 -6.97 15.40 8.53
CA LEU A 18 -7.56 15.38 9.87
C LEU A 18 -8.91 16.12 9.96
N ASP A 19 -9.61 16.26 8.82
CA ASP A 19 -10.91 16.92 8.75
C ASP A 19 -12.00 16.01 9.35
N GLN A 20 -12.43 16.35 10.57
CA GLN A 20 -13.45 15.60 11.28
C GLN A 20 -14.87 15.81 10.73
N GLU A 21 -15.15 16.96 10.09
CA GLU A 21 -16.44 17.19 9.45
C GLU A 21 -16.59 16.29 8.24
N TYR A 22 -15.57 16.23 7.40
CA TYR A 22 -15.49 15.28 6.30
C TYR A 22 -15.61 13.83 6.79
N LEU A 23 -14.88 13.44 7.84
CA LEU A 23 -14.95 12.09 8.39
C LEU A 23 -16.38 11.74 8.82
N ARG A 24 -17.10 12.68 9.44
CA ARG A 24 -18.51 12.49 9.84
C ARG A 24 -19.41 12.33 8.62
N GLU A 25 -19.17 13.07 7.56
CA GLU A 25 -19.94 12.99 6.31
C GLU A 25 -19.79 11.61 5.64
N VAL A 26 -18.55 11.07 5.59
CA VAL A 26 -18.25 9.81 4.89
C VAL A 26 -18.43 8.56 5.76
N TYR A 27 -18.55 8.69 7.08
CA TYR A 27 -18.72 7.58 8.01
C TYR A 27 -19.89 6.63 7.66
N PRO A 28 -21.09 7.12 7.23
CA PRO A 28 -22.17 6.24 6.80
C PRO A 28 -21.77 5.29 5.65
N VAL A 29 -20.87 5.71 4.77
CA VAL A 29 -20.37 4.86 3.67
C VAL A 29 -19.44 3.77 4.22
N LEU A 30 -18.50 4.14 5.09
CA LEU A 30 -17.60 3.20 5.75
C LEU A 30 -18.36 2.16 6.57
N SER A 31 -19.29 2.61 7.43
CA SER A 31 -20.10 1.75 8.28
C SER A 31 -21.07 0.88 7.47
N GLY A 32 -21.65 1.41 6.40
CA GLY A 32 -22.53 0.67 5.49
C GLY A 32 -21.79 -0.47 4.78
N ALA A 33 -20.60 -0.20 4.24
CA ALA A 33 -19.75 -1.21 3.63
C ALA A 33 -19.32 -2.28 4.66
N SER A 34 -18.97 -1.88 5.88
CA SER A 34 -18.60 -2.81 6.95
C SER A 34 -19.78 -3.70 7.38
N ARG A 35 -20.99 -3.16 7.48
CA ARG A 35 -22.22 -3.93 7.77
C ARG A 35 -22.51 -4.95 6.68
N PHE A 36 -22.29 -4.59 5.41
CA PHE A 36 -22.44 -5.52 4.30
C PHE A 36 -21.55 -6.75 4.49
N PHE A 37 -20.25 -6.57 4.78
CA PHE A 37 -19.35 -7.70 4.95
C PHE A 37 -19.67 -8.51 6.22
N LEU A 38 -20.03 -7.89 7.34
CA LEU A 38 -20.48 -8.62 8.53
C LEU A 38 -21.68 -9.52 8.25
N SER A 39 -22.58 -9.10 7.36
CA SER A 39 -23.80 -9.87 7.03
C SER A 39 -23.58 -10.91 5.92
N SER A 40 -22.57 -10.74 5.06
CA SER A 40 -22.38 -11.58 3.87
C SER A 40 -21.25 -12.59 4.00
N MET A 41 -20.29 -12.39 4.91
CA MET A 41 -19.26 -13.39 5.20
C MET A 41 -19.86 -14.63 5.84
N ILE A 42 -19.22 -15.77 5.61
CA ILE A 42 -19.55 -17.08 6.20
C ILE A 42 -18.39 -17.58 7.05
N GLU A 43 -18.66 -18.47 8.00
CA GLU A 43 -17.60 -19.20 8.70
C GLU A 43 -17.06 -20.32 7.80
N GLU A 44 -15.75 -20.31 7.59
CA GLU A 44 -15.04 -21.38 6.91
C GLU A 44 -15.07 -22.64 7.80
N PRO A 45 -15.41 -23.83 7.23
CA PRO A 45 -15.76 -25.01 8.05
C PRO A 45 -14.61 -25.67 8.81
N THR A 46 -13.35 -25.36 8.49
CA THR A 46 -12.17 -26.04 9.07
C THR A 46 -11.59 -25.29 10.25
N GLN A 47 -11.39 -23.97 10.10
CA GLN A 47 -10.74 -23.09 11.08
C GLN A 47 -11.75 -22.16 11.77
N GLY A 48 -12.98 -22.05 11.25
CA GLY A 48 -13.98 -21.11 11.73
C GLY A 48 -13.69 -19.65 11.38
N TRP A 49 -12.86 -19.41 10.39
CA TRP A 49 -12.56 -18.05 9.92
C TRP A 49 -13.76 -17.43 9.19
N LEU A 50 -13.93 -16.12 9.35
CA LEU A 50 -14.90 -15.37 8.55
C LEU A 50 -14.31 -15.05 7.18
N VAL A 51 -14.98 -15.52 6.13
CA VAL A 51 -14.53 -15.41 4.74
C VAL A 51 -15.63 -14.99 3.78
N THR A 52 -15.26 -14.39 2.67
CA THR A 52 -16.14 -14.18 1.52
C THR A 52 -16.30 -15.48 0.74
N ALA A 53 -17.54 -15.82 0.33
CA ALA A 53 -17.81 -16.98 -0.53
C ALA A 53 -19.16 -16.81 -1.26
N PRO A 54 -19.25 -17.07 -2.59
CA PRO A 54 -18.11 -17.31 -3.48
C PRO A 54 -17.30 -16.04 -3.76
N SER A 55 -16.01 -16.20 -4.06
CA SER A 55 -15.12 -15.10 -4.49
C SER A 55 -14.05 -15.61 -5.45
N SER A 56 -13.13 -14.72 -5.84
CA SER A 56 -11.96 -15.04 -6.67
C SER A 56 -10.80 -14.10 -6.33
N SER A 57 -9.57 -14.57 -6.49
CA SER A 57 -8.42 -13.66 -6.56
C SER A 57 -8.28 -13.15 -7.98
N PRO A 58 -8.46 -11.85 -8.23
CA PRO A 58 -8.35 -11.32 -9.59
C PRO A 58 -6.91 -11.39 -10.12
N GLU A 59 -6.68 -11.83 -11.33
CA GLU A 59 -7.54 -12.65 -12.22
C GLU A 59 -6.89 -14.04 -12.37
N ASN A 60 -6.14 -14.48 -11.35
CA ASN A 60 -5.40 -15.74 -11.39
C ASN A 60 -6.31 -16.95 -11.11
N ALA A 61 -5.83 -18.10 -11.49
CA ALA A 61 -6.47 -19.38 -11.28
C ALA A 61 -5.50 -20.36 -10.61
N PHE A 62 -6.04 -21.42 -10.06
CA PHE A 62 -5.28 -22.52 -9.46
C PHE A 62 -5.77 -23.86 -9.98
N TYR A 63 -4.94 -24.88 -9.88
CA TYR A 63 -5.36 -26.25 -10.16
C TYR A 63 -6.10 -26.83 -8.96
N MET A 64 -7.30 -27.38 -9.20
CA MET A 64 -8.04 -28.13 -8.19
C MET A 64 -7.16 -29.28 -7.65
N PRO A 65 -7.00 -29.42 -6.33
CA PRO A 65 -6.13 -30.43 -5.72
C PRO A 65 -6.35 -31.84 -6.29
N GLY A 66 -5.24 -32.50 -6.65
CA GLY A 66 -5.26 -33.84 -7.24
C GLY A 66 -5.70 -33.89 -8.69
N THR A 67 -5.90 -32.76 -9.37
CA THR A 67 -6.31 -32.72 -10.79
C THR A 67 -5.52 -31.65 -11.55
N ARG A 68 -5.76 -31.57 -12.87
CA ARG A 68 -5.31 -30.44 -13.72
C ARG A 68 -6.45 -29.56 -14.17
N LYS A 69 -7.56 -29.58 -13.43
CA LYS A 69 -8.70 -28.71 -13.71
C LYS A 69 -8.42 -27.33 -13.13
N GLU A 70 -8.43 -26.32 -13.99
CA GLU A 70 -8.27 -24.92 -13.61
C GLU A 70 -9.55 -24.40 -12.95
N VAL A 71 -9.38 -23.67 -11.84
CA VAL A 71 -10.46 -23.08 -11.06
C VAL A 71 -10.05 -21.68 -10.63
N SER A 72 -10.96 -20.72 -10.78
CA SER A 72 -10.78 -19.32 -10.31
C SER A 72 -11.69 -18.95 -9.15
N VAL A 73 -12.78 -19.72 -8.95
CA VAL A 73 -13.73 -19.47 -7.87
C VAL A 73 -13.23 -20.14 -6.58
N CYS A 74 -13.21 -19.39 -5.50
CA CYS A 74 -12.74 -19.82 -4.20
C CYS A 74 -13.55 -19.21 -3.07
N MET A 75 -13.17 -19.47 -1.84
CA MET A 75 -13.56 -18.69 -0.65
C MET A 75 -12.34 -17.99 -0.07
N GLY A 76 -12.53 -16.85 0.53
CA GLY A 76 -11.55 -16.12 1.33
C GLY A 76 -10.19 -15.88 0.65
N PRO A 77 -10.11 -15.39 -0.61
CA PRO A 77 -8.80 -15.05 -1.18
C PRO A 77 -8.13 -13.99 -0.32
N ALA A 78 -6.80 -14.02 -0.28
CA ALA A 78 -6.00 -13.13 0.57
C ALA A 78 -6.31 -11.65 0.34
N MET A 79 -6.58 -11.26 -0.89
CA MET A 79 -6.96 -9.89 -1.24
C MET A 79 -8.24 -9.45 -0.53
N ASP A 80 -9.28 -10.28 -0.54
CA ASP A 80 -10.55 -9.95 0.12
C ASP A 80 -10.35 -9.75 1.62
N THR A 81 -9.64 -10.67 2.26
CA THR A 81 -9.33 -10.61 3.68
C THR A 81 -8.56 -9.34 4.03
N GLN A 82 -7.57 -8.97 3.23
CA GLN A 82 -6.76 -7.77 3.45
C GLN A 82 -7.61 -6.49 3.31
N ILE A 83 -8.47 -6.41 2.28
CA ILE A 83 -9.35 -5.26 2.05
C ILE A 83 -10.39 -5.13 3.18
N ILE A 84 -11.00 -6.24 3.60
CA ILE A 84 -11.99 -6.23 4.69
C ILE A 84 -11.33 -5.83 6.01
N ARG A 85 -10.13 -6.33 6.28
CA ARG A 85 -9.35 -5.95 7.46
C ARG A 85 -9.08 -4.46 7.50
N GLU A 86 -8.69 -3.87 6.37
CA GLU A 86 -8.48 -2.43 6.23
C GLU A 86 -9.77 -1.65 6.48
N LEU A 87 -10.86 -2.02 5.79
CA LEU A 87 -12.18 -1.38 5.94
C LEU A 87 -12.64 -1.40 7.40
N PHE A 88 -12.59 -2.56 8.07
CA PHE A 88 -13.03 -2.69 9.46
C PHE A 88 -12.15 -1.85 10.38
N SER A 89 -10.84 -1.90 10.22
CA SER A 89 -9.89 -1.11 11.02
C SER A 89 -10.14 0.39 10.88
N ASN A 90 -10.37 0.86 9.65
CA ASN A 90 -10.64 2.27 9.37
C ASN A 90 -12.01 2.69 9.92
N THR A 91 -13.03 1.83 9.81
CA THR A 91 -14.37 2.11 10.37
C THR A 91 -14.34 2.17 11.89
N ILE A 92 -13.61 1.27 12.56
CA ILE A 92 -13.42 1.30 14.02
C ILE A 92 -12.74 2.59 14.44
N GLN A 93 -11.66 2.98 13.77
CA GLN A 93 -10.95 4.22 14.07
C GLN A 93 -11.84 5.44 13.86
N ALA A 94 -12.61 5.49 12.76
CA ALA A 94 -13.55 6.57 12.49
C ALA A 94 -14.64 6.65 13.56
N ALA A 95 -15.23 5.54 13.97
CA ALA A 95 -16.25 5.49 15.02
C ALA A 95 -15.71 6.02 16.36
N ARG A 96 -14.49 5.64 16.72
CA ARG A 96 -13.82 6.08 17.95
C ARG A 96 -13.48 7.57 17.92
N LEU A 97 -12.95 8.07 16.80
CA LEU A 97 -12.60 9.49 16.63
C LEU A 97 -13.83 10.39 16.66
N LEU A 98 -14.96 9.91 16.13
CA LEU A 98 -16.24 10.63 16.12
C LEU A 98 -17.07 10.40 17.38
N GLU A 99 -16.65 9.52 18.27
CA GLU A 99 -17.34 9.11 19.50
C GLU A 99 -18.77 8.58 19.22
N ILE A 100 -18.94 7.80 18.15
CA ILE A 100 -20.23 7.22 17.72
C ILE A 100 -20.13 5.71 17.53
N ASP A 101 -21.27 5.03 17.49
CA ASP A 101 -21.41 3.60 17.13
C ASP A 101 -20.46 2.64 17.88
N ALA A 102 -20.15 2.88 19.16
CA ALA A 102 -19.19 2.08 19.95
C ALA A 102 -19.48 0.58 19.92
N ALA A 103 -20.75 0.17 20.09
CA ALA A 103 -21.14 -1.24 20.03
C ALA A 103 -20.91 -1.88 18.64
N PHE A 104 -21.02 -1.11 17.58
CA PHE A 104 -20.69 -1.56 16.22
C PHE A 104 -19.18 -1.71 16.04
N ALA A 105 -18.40 -0.76 16.52
CA ALA A 105 -16.92 -0.86 16.52
C ALA A 105 -16.47 -2.13 17.27
N ASP A 106 -17.02 -2.44 18.44
CA ASP A 106 -16.73 -3.67 19.19
C ASP A 106 -17.11 -4.95 18.40
N SER A 107 -18.18 -4.88 17.59
CA SER A 107 -18.59 -6.00 16.72
C SER A 107 -17.59 -6.21 15.58
N LEU A 108 -17.05 -5.13 15.01
CA LEU A 108 -16.01 -5.18 13.99
C LEU A 108 -14.69 -5.72 14.56
N GLU A 109 -14.31 -5.36 15.78
CA GLU A 109 -13.11 -5.90 16.44
C GLU A 109 -13.20 -7.42 16.60
N LYS A 110 -14.35 -7.92 17.07
CA LYS A 110 -14.57 -9.37 17.18
C LYS A 110 -14.53 -10.08 15.82
N ALA A 111 -14.97 -9.40 14.75
CA ALA A 111 -14.88 -9.93 13.40
C ALA A 111 -13.45 -9.92 12.87
N LEU A 112 -12.64 -8.88 13.17
CA LEU A 112 -11.22 -8.81 12.83
C LEU A 112 -10.43 -9.99 13.38
N ASP A 113 -10.72 -10.41 14.61
CA ASP A 113 -10.07 -11.56 15.28
C ASP A 113 -10.39 -12.89 14.59
N LYS A 114 -11.50 -12.94 13.86
CA LYS A 114 -11.92 -14.12 13.11
C LYS A 114 -11.51 -14.11 11.63
N LEU A 115 -10.94 -13.03 11.12
CA LEU A 115 -10.44 -13.02 9.75
C LEU A 115 -9.19 -13.90 9.60
N PRO A 116 -9.03 -14.63 8.48
CA PRO A 116 -7.84 -15.41 8.22
C PRO A 116 -6.56 -14.57 8.38
N PRO A 117 -5.49 -15.13 8.99
CA PRO A 117 -4.19 -14.49 8.96
C PRO A 117 -3.62 -14.54 7.53
N MET A 118 -2.72 -13.61 7.22
CA MET A 118 -1.91 -13.74 6.00
C MET A 118 -0.96 -14.94 6.16
N GLN A 119 -0.93 -15.82 5.16
CA GLN A 119 -0.20 -17.06 5.21
C GLN A 119 1.01 -17.03 4.27
N ILE A 120 2.08 -17.70 4.67
CA ILE A 120 3.29 -17.87 3.88
C ILE A 120 3.33 -19.29 3.35
N SER A 121 3.49 -19.47 2.03
CA SER A 121 3.59 -20.78 1.40
C SER A 121 4.82 -21.53 1.91
N PRO A 122 4.66 -22.74 2.45
CA PRO A 122 5.79 -23.61 2.84
C PRO A 122 6.62 -24.08 1.64
N LYS A 123 6.05 -24.04 0.42
CA LYS A 123 6.73 -24.48 -0.81
C LYS A 123 7.82 -23.53 -1.28
N GLY A 124 7.63 -22.20 -1.06
CA GLY A 124 8.59 -21.21 -1.59
C GLY A 124 8.77 -19.97 -0.72
N GLY A 125 8.06 -19.88 0.40
CA GLY A 125 8.16 -18.76 1.32
C GLY A 125 7.60 -17.44 0.76
N TYR A 126 6.77 -17.48 -0.30
CA TYR A 126 6.01 -16.36 -0.81
C TYR A 126 4.64 -16.28 -0.11
N LEU A 127 3.93 -15.16 -0.23
CA LEU A 127 2.58 -15.03 0.32
C LEU A 127 1.59 -15.93 -0.43
N GLN A 128 0.72 -16.62 0.30
CA GLN A 128 -0.37 -17.37 -0.30
C GLN A 128 -1.44 -16.43 -0.85
N GLU A 129 -1.91 -16.73 -2.05
CA GLU A 129 -2.97 -15.97 -2.72
C GLU A 129 -4.37 -16.45 -2.31
N TRP A 130 -4.49 -17.69 -1.86
CA TRP A 130 -5.73 -18.34 -1.41
C TRP A 130 -5.59 -18.89 0.01
N LEU A 131 -6.70 -19.31 0.63
CA LEU A 131 -6.69 -19.93 1.96
C LEU A 131 -5.79 -21.16 2.02
N GLU A 132 -5.82 -21.98 0.97
CA GLU A 132 -4.96 -23.13 0.84
C GLU A 132 -3.78 -22.83 -0.10
N ASP A 133 -2.66 -23.54 0.10
CA ASP A 133 -1.47 -23.37 -0.74
C ASP A 133 -1.62 -24.13 -2.07
N TYR A 134 -2.56 -23.65 -2.91
CA TYR A 134 -2.83 -24.23 -4.21
C TYR A 134 -1.67 -24.03 -5.18
N GLU A 135 -1.59 -24.93 -6.21
CA GLU A 135 -0.69 -24.76 -7.34
C GLU A 135 -1.29 -23.73 -8.31
N GLU A 136 -0.61 -22.62 -8.50
CA GLU A 136 -1.03 -21.56 -9.42
C GLU A 136 -0.99 -22.03 -10.87
N VAL A 137 -1.98 -21.64 -11.69
CA VAL A 137 -1.98 -21.84 -13.14
C VAL A 137 -0.92 -20.97 -13.80
N ASP A 138 -0.84 -19.70 -13.43
CA ASP A 138 0.18 -18.76 -13.92
C ASP A 138 0.98 -18.14 -12.77
N PRO A 139 2.15 -18.69 -12.43
CA PRO A 139 3.03 -18.11 -11.42
C PRO A 139 3.61 -16.74 -11.78
N ARG A 140 3.52 -16.33 -13.04
CA ARG A 140 3.97 -15.01 -13.52
C ARG A 140 2.82 -14.08 -13.89
N HIS A 141 1.63 -14.39 -13.37
CA HIS A 141 0.44 -13.58 -13.63
C HIS A 141 0.69 -12.10 -13.32
N ARG A 142 0.17 -11.22 -14.18
CA ARG A 142 0.34 -9.77 -14.03
C ARG A 142 -0.30 -9.18 -12.78
N HIS A 143 -1.36 -9.82 -12.25
CA HIS A 143 -1.97 -9.42 -10.98
C HIS A 143 -1.16 -9.94 -9.79
N VAL A 144 -1.10 -9.12 -8.75
CA VAL A 144 -0.47 -9.40 -7.44
C VAL A 144 -1.43 -9.03 -6.31
N SER A 145 -2.68 -9.46 -6.47
CA SER A 145 -3.84 -9.06 -5.64
C SER A 145 -3.63 -9.31 -4.16
N HIS A 146 -2.95 -10.39 -3.79
CA HIS A 146 -2.61 -10.77 -2.42
C HIS A 146 -1.50 -9.89 -1.78
N LEU A 147 -0.98 -8.90 -2.51
CA LEU A 147 -0.07 -7.88 -1.98
C LEU A 147 -0.76 -6.56 -1.63
N PHE A 148 -2.10 -6.48 -1.70
CA PHE A 148 -2.85 -5.31 -1.25
C PHE A 148 -2.42 -4.86 0.16
N GLY A 149 -2.15 -5.79 1.06
CA GLY A 149 -1.68 -5.54 2.42
C GLY A 149 -0.32 -4.82 2.50
N LEU A 150 0.50 -4.86 1.44
CA LEU A 150 1.74 -4.11 1.34
C LEU A 150 1.50 -2.69 0.79
N TYR A 151 0.68 -2.58 -0.26
CA TYR A 151 0.24 -1.32 -0.86
C TYR A 151 -1.09 -1.52 -1.61
N PRO A 152 -2.11 -0.67 -1.41
CA PRO A 152 -2.07 0.62 -0.68
C PRO A 152 -2.11 0.50 0.84
N SER A 153 -2.58 -0.61 1.42
CA SER A 153 -2.63 -0.84 2.86
C SER A 153 -1.24 -0.80 3.52
N ASN A 154 -1.20 -0.93 4.82
CA ASN A 154 0.02 -0.93 5.63
C ASN A 154 0.15 -2.16 6.54
N GLN A 155 -0.62 -3.21 6.26
CA GLN A 155 -0.66 -4.45 7.05
C GLN A 155 0.67 -5.23 6.95
N ILE A 156 1.35 -5.10 5.80
CA ILE A 156 2.69 -5.68 5.57
C ILE A 156 3.72 -4.55 5.62
N SER A 157 4.72 -4.69 6.49
CA SER A 157 5.78 -3.69 6.59
C SER A 157 7.08 -4.29 7.11
N LEU A 158 8.21 -3.68 6.73
CA LEU A 158 9.53 -4.07 7.21
C LEU A 158 9.67 -3.92 8.74
N ALA A 159 8.96 -2.95 9.32
CA ALA A 159 9.08 -2.64 10.75
C ALA A 159 8.21 -3.54 11.66
N LYS A 160 6.98 -3.86 11.24
CA LYS A 160 6.01 -4.56 12.10
C LYS A 160 5.82 -6.02 11.73
N THR A 161 5.99 -6.37 10.46
CA THR A 161 5.75 -7.72 9.92
C THR A 161 6.86 -8.13 8.95
N PRO A 162 8.14 -8.17 9.41
CA PRO A 162 9.29 -8.39 8.53
C PRO A 162 9.24 -9.73 7.78
N GLU A 163 8.64 -10.76 8.38
CA GLU A 163 8.47 -12.07 7.73
C GLU A 163 7.50 -12.01 6.55
N LEU A 164 6.37 -11.27 6.71
CA LEU A 164 5.42 -11.03 5.62
C LEU A 164 6.03 -10.12 4.54
N ALA A 165 6.86 -9.15 4.92
CA ALA A 165 7.56 -8.30 3.97
C ALA A 165 8.56 -9.11 3.12
N GLU A 166 9.28 -10.06 3.73
CA GLU A 166 10.16 -10.97 2.99
C GLU A 166 9.36 -11.92 2.09
N ALA A 167 8.22 -12.43 2.55
CA ALA A 167 7.34 -13.24 1.73
C ALA A 167 6.76 -12.45 0.54
N ALA A 168 6.42 -11.18 0.74
CA ALA A 168 6.00 -10.27 -0.33
C ALA A 168 7.13 -10.04 -1.36
N ARG A 169 8.37 -9.88 -0.92
CA ARG A 169 9.55 -9.79 -1.79
C ARG A 169 9.68 -11.04 -2.68
N LYS A 170 9.56 -12.22 -2.09
CA LYS A 170 9.59 -13.49 -2.84
C LYS A 170 8.43 -13.63 -3.81
N THR A 171 7.24 -13.14 -3.43
CA THR A 171 6.09 -13.07 -4.34
C THR A 171 6.40 -12.20 -5.56
N LEU A 172 6.94 -11.00 -5.36
CA LEU A 172 7.32 -10.11 -6.46
C LEU A 172 8.39 -10.71 -7.37
N GLN A 173 9.41 -11.34 -6.79
CA GLN A 173 10.44 -12.05 -7.55
C GLN A 173 9.86 -13.18 -8.40
N ARG A 174 8.91 -13.95 -7.85
CA ARG A 174 8.20 -15.00 -8.55
C ARG A 174 7.33 -14.47 -9.70
N ARG A 175 6.58 -13.39 -9.48
CA ARG A 175 5.76 -12.70 -10.49
C ARG A 175 6.60 -12.07 -11.60
N GLY A 176 7.82 -11.66 -11.28
CA GLY A 176 8.72 -10.98 -12.22
C GLY A 176 8.32 -9.54 -12.51
N ASP A 177 9.11 -8.89 -13.34
CA ASP A 177 9.05 -7.45 -13.59
C ASP A 177 8.13 -7.06 -14.75
N GLY A 178 7.77 -8.02 -15.58
CA GLY A 178 6.89 -7.82 -16.73
C GLY A 178 5.45 -7.55 -16.31
N GLY A 179 4.67 -7.10 -17.27
CA GLY A 179 3.22 -6.89 -17.12
C GLY A 179 2.74 -5.69 -17.91
N THR A 180 1.45 -5.41 -17.76
CA THR A 180 0.80 -4.23 -18.33
C THR A 180 1.15 -2.98 -17.54
N GLY A 181 0.87 -1.79 -18.05
CA GLY A 181 1.31 -0.54 -17.44
C GLY A 181 0.86 -0.37 -15.99
N TRP A 182 -0.43 -0.63 -15.67
CA TRP A 182 -0.92 -0.56 -14.30
C TRP A 182 -0.24 -1.59 -13.36
N SER A 183 0.04 -2.79 -13.87
CA SER A 183 0.72 -3.84 -13.11
C SER A 183 2.15 -3.43 -12.74
N MET A 184 2.90 -2.88 -13.72
CA MET A 184 4.23 -2.34 -13.46
C MET A 184 4.19 -1.18 -12.46
N ALA A 185 3.25 -0.26 -12.62
CA ALA A 185 3.06 0.87 -11.71
C ALA A 185 2.77 0.40 -10.27
N TRP A 186 1.93 -0.60 -10.10
CA TRP A 186 1.66 -1.18 -8.78
C TRP A 186 2.92 -1.82 -8.18
N LYS A 187 3.68 -2.56 -8.98
CA LYS A 187 4.96 -3.16 -8.55
C LYS A 187 6.01 -2.11 -8.14
N ILE A 188 6.03 -0.91 -8.77
CA ILE A 188 6.88 0.20 -8.33
C ILE A 188 6.58 0.57 -6.88
N ASN A 189 5.28 0.72 -6.53
CA ASN A 189 4.85 1.02 -5.18
C ASN A 189 5.23 -0.08 -4.17
N PHE A 190 5.09 -1.35 -4.53
CA PHE A 190 5.52 -2.47 -3.69
C PHE A 190 7.01 -2.44 -3.39
N TRP A 191 7.86 -2.26 -4.42
CA TRP A 191 9.29 -2.17 -4.23
C TRP A 191 9.71 -0.95 -3.43
N ALA A 192 9.01 0.18 -3.59
CA ALA A 192 9.21 1.36 -2.76
C ALA A 192 8.87 1.09 -1.29
N ARG A 193 7.74 0.39 -0.99
CA ARG A 193 7.38 -0.02 0.38
C ARG A 193 8.35 -1.03 0.99
N LEU A 194 9.01 -1.85 0.17
CA LEU A 194 10.09 -2.74 0.58
C LEU A 194 11.45 -2.06 0.64
N GLN A 195 11.53 -0.75 0.40
CA GLN A 195 12.75 0.07 0.42
C GLN A 195 13.80 -0.35 -0.63
N GLU A 196 13.36 -0.94 -1.73
CA GLU A 196 14.17 -1.39 -2.86
C GLU A 196 14.15 -0.34 -3.99
N GLY A 197 14.78 0.82 -3.75
CA GLY A 197 14.71 1.98 -4.65
C GLY A 197 15.25 1.71 -6.04
N ASP A 198 16.36 0.99 -6.18
CA ASP A 198 16.93 0.66 -7.48
C ASP A 198 16.00 -0.24 -8.29
N LYS A 199 15.30 -1.18 -7.62
CA LYS A 199 14.31 -2.05 -8.25
C LYS A 199 13.06 -1.28 -8.68
N ALA A 200 12.58 -0.37 -7.82
CA ALA A 200 11.47 0.52 -8.16
C ALA A 200 11.80 1.40 -9.38
N LEU A 201 13.02 1.95 -9.44
CA LEU A 201 13.49 2.73 -10.59
C LEU A 201 13.60 1.90 -11.88
N GLU A 202 14.03 0.64 -11.78
CA GLU A 202 14.07 -0.27 -12.93
C GLU A 202 12.67 -0.45 -13.54
N LEU A 203 11.66 -0.71 -12.70
CA LEU A 203 10.29 -0.85 -13.17
C LEU A 203 9.72 0.48 -13.69
N LEU A 204 10.06 1.61 -13.08
CA LEU A 204 9.67 2.93 -13.58
C LEU A 204 10.23 3.16 -15.00
N LYS A 205 11.49 2.81 -15.24
CA LYS A 205 12.10 2.86 -16.59
C LYS A 205 11.37 1.94 -17.57
N ASN A 206 10.93 0.75 -17.13
CA ASN A 206 10.16 -0.16 -17.95
C ASN A 206 8.77 0.41 -18.28
N LEU A 207 8.09 1.02 -17.31
CA LEU A 207 6.80 1.71 -17.51
C LEU A 207 6.91 2.84 -18.53
N LEU A 208 8.03 3.55 -18.56
CA LEU A 208 8.27 4.68 -19.47
C LEU A 208 8.78 4.28 -20.84
N LYS A 209 9.00 2.98 -21.12
CA LYS A 209 9.42 2.53 -22.44
C LYS A 209 8.32 2.79 -23.48
N PRO A 210 8.68 3.35 -24.66
CA PRO A 210 7.72 3.51 -25.73
C PRO A 210 7.17 2.16 -26.23
N VAL A 211 5.85 2.02 -26.32
CA VAL A 211 5.20 0.85 -26.91
C VAL A 211 5.03 0.93 -28.41
N VAL A 212 5.35 2.07 -29.02
CA VAL A 212 5.33 2.26 -30.47
C VAL A 212 6.77 2.31 -30.97
N THR A 213 7.16 1.32 -31.75
CA THR A 213 8.49 1.24 -32.37
C THR A 213 8.31 1.02 -33.87
N GLY A 214 8.95 1.86 -34.68
CA GLY A 214 8.87 1.79 -36.14
C GLY A 214 7.43 1.89 -36.70
N GLY A 215 6.56 2.67 -36.04
CA GLY A 215 5.16 2.86 -36.41
C GLY A 215 4.22 1.70 -36.07
N LYS A 216 4.70 0.70 -35.34
CA LYS A 216 3.86 -0.44 -34.85
C LYS A 216 3.73 -0.37 -33.33
N VAL A 217 2.53 -0.68 -32.84
CA VAL A 217 2.25 -0.83 -31.40
C VAL A 217 2.62 -2.24 -30.97
N ASP A 218 3.43 -2.34 -29.91
CA ASP A 218 3.64 -3.60 -29.22
C ASP A 218 2.48 -3.85 -28.24
N TYR A 219 1.75 -4.93 -28.46
CA TYR A 219 0.63 -5.36 -27.62
C TYR A 219 1.02 -6.46 -26.62
N THR A 220 2.29 -6.79 -26.52
CA THR A 220 2.76 -7.89 -25.63
C THR A 220 3.08 -7.44 -24.21
N GLY A 221 3.16 -6.14 -23.99
CA GLY A 221 3.50 -5.59 -22.65
C GLY A 221 3.03 -4.16 -22.48
N GLY A 222 3.18 -3.68 -21.24
CA GLY A 222 2.91 -2.28 -20.89
C GLY A 222 4.06 -1.35 -21.27
N GLY A 223 3.83 -0.07 -21.08
CA GLY A 223 4.78 1.00 -21.38
C GLY A 223 4.05 2.33 -21.57
N THR A 224 4.57 3.18 -22.45
CA THR A 224 4.04 4.53 -22.65
C THR A 224 3.82 4.80 -24.14
N TYR A 225 2.66 5.36 -24.50
CA TYR A 225 2.38 5.87 -25.83
C TYR A 225 3.10 7.20 -26.10
N PRO A 226 3.25 7.64 -27.38
CA PRO A 226 3.93 8.90 -27.71
C PRO A 226 3.34 10.15 -27.05
N ASN A 227 2.07 10.12 -26.67
CA ASN A 227 1.39 11.19 -25.92
C ASN A 227 1.57 11.10 -24.40
N LEU A 228 2.48 10.26 -23.93
CA LEU A 228 2.81 9.98 -22.54
C LEU A 228 1.70 9.24 -21.76
N PHE A 229 0.65 8.79 -22.39
CA PHE A 229 -0.35 7.95 -21.75
C PHE A 229 0.19 6.53 -21.54
N CYS A 230 -0.14 5.97 -20.39
CA CYS A 230 0.23 4.60 -20.05
C CYS A 230 -0.49 3.62 -20.99
N ALA A 231 0.26 2.61 -21.41
CA ALA A 231 -0.26 1.52 -22.21
C ALA A 231 -0.46 0.26 -21.39
N HIS A 232 -1.68 -0.22 -21.42
CA HIS A 232 -1.96 -1.61 -21.00
C HIS A 232 -1.43 -2.59 -22.07
N PRO A 233 -1.56 -2.50 -23.45
CA PRO A 233 -2.49 -1.73 -24.31
C PRO A 233 -3.92 -2.28 -24.27
N PRO A 234 -5.01 -1.44 -24.48
CA PRO A 234 -5.02 -0.01 -24.76
C PRO A 234 -4.67 0.89 -23.58
N PHE A 235 -4.85 2.22 -23.69
CA PHE A 235 -4.63 3.17 -22.61
C PHE A 235 -5.44 2.84 -21.35
N GLN A 236 -4.76 2.92 -20.22
CA GLN A 236 -5.34 2.89 -18.87
C GLN A 236 -4.63 3.92 -18.00
N ILE A 237 -5.37 4.87 -17.41
CA ILE A 237 -4.82 5.95 -16.57
C ILE A 237 -4.10 5.44 -15.32
N ASP A 238 -4.46 4.24 -14.86
CA ASP A 238 -3.92 3.61 -13.66
C ASP A 238 -2.39 3.59 -13.64
N GLY A 239 -1.77 3.28 -14.77
CA GLY A 239 -0.30 3.26 -14.87
C GLY A 239 0.33 4.63 -14.72
N ASN A 240 -0.32 5.69 -15.23
CA ASN A 240 0.16 7.06 -15.05
C ASN A 240 0.08 7.48 -13.58
N LEU A 241 -1.10 7.32 -12.95
CA LEU A 241 -1.32 7.73 -11.56
C LEU A 241 -0.51 6.86 -10.61
N GLY A 242 -0.48 5.53 -10.82
CA GLY A 242 0.31 4.61 -10.02
C GLY A 242 1.83 4.83 -10.14
N GLY A 243 2.31 5.23 -11.32
CA GLY A 243 3.72 5.61 -11.51
C GLY A 243 4.09 6.87 -10.72
N CYS A 244 3.21 7.89 -10.71
CA CYS A 244 3.41 9.08 -9.88
C CYS A 244 3.39 8.75 -8.38
N ALA A 245 2.43 7.93 -7.94
CA ALA A 245 2.36 7.45 -6.56
C ALA A 245 3.64 6.68 -6.17
N GLY A 246 4.15 5.82 -7.06
CA GLY A 246 5.39 5.07 -6.84
C GLY A 246 6.60 5.98 -6.64
N ILE A 247 6.73 7.07 -7.41
CA ILE A 247 7.79 8.06 -7.21
C ILE A 247 7.64 8.73 -5.84
N ALA A 248 6.42 9.10 -5.45
CA ALA A 248 6.17 9.67 -4.12
C ALA A 248 6.56 8.69 -3.00
N GLU A 249 6.16 7.41 -3.10
CA GLU A 249 6.51 6.35 -2.14
C GLU A 249 8.03 6.10 -2.05
N MET A 250 8.78 6.30 -3.14
CA MET A 250 10.25 6.23 -3.11
C MET A 250 10.87 7.38 -2.31
N LEU A 251 10.22 8.56 -2.28
CA LEU A 251 10.73 9.79 -1.69
C LEU A 251 10.24 10.03 -0.27
N ILE A 252 8.99 9.63 0.05
CA ILE A 252 8.40 9.85 1.37
C ILE A 252 7.31 8.82 1.69
N GLN A 253 7.28 8.33 2.92
CA GLN A 253 6.26 7.42 3.43
C GLN A 253 5.77 7.87 4.81
N SER A 254 4.47 7.70 5.09
CA SER A 254 3.86 8.08 6.38
C SER A 254 2.79 7.11 6.89
N GLN A 255 2.60 5.97 6.24
CA GLN A 255 1.54 5.00 6.54
C GLN A 255 1.78 4.17 7.82
N GLN A 256 3.01 4.15 8.35
CA GLN A 256 3.34 3.37 9.55
C GLN A 256 3.19 4.14 10.87
N GLY A 257 2.58 5.34 10.83
CA GLY A 257 2.45 6.23 11.99
C GLY A 257 3.72 7.05 12.28
N PHE A 258 4.62 7.11 11.32
CA PHE A 258 5.77 8.01 11.32
C PHE A 258 6.11 8.42 9.89
N ILE A 259 6.77 9.56 9.75
CA ILE A 259 7.28 10.06 8.47
C ILE A 259 8.68 9.47 8.25
N GLU A 260 8.90 8.85 7.10
CA GLU A 260 10.21 8.38 6.63
C GLU A 260 10.55 9.05 5.31
N VAL A 261 11.65 9.80 5.28
CA VAL A 261 12.08 10.55 4.10
C VAL A 261 13.18 9.79 3.39
N LEU A 262 13.08 9.72 2.06
CA LEU A 262 13.96 8.98 1.16
C LEU A 262 14.06 7.46 1.48
N PRO A 263 12.94 6.77 1.83
CA PRO A 263 12.97 5.37 2.25
C PRO A 263 13.47 4.44 1.14
N ALA A 264 13.23 4.77 -0.13
CA ALA A 264 13.60 3.97 -1.28
C ALA A 264 14.31 4.80 -2.36
N LEU A 265 15.28 5.62 -1.95
CA LEU A 265 16.07 6.45 -2.86
C LEU A 265 16.97 5.56 -3.73
N PRO A 266 16.87 5.60 -5.08
CA PRO A 266 17.76 4.86 -5.95
C PRO A 266 19.21 5.36 -5.82
N ALA A 267 20.16 4.45 -5.91
CA ALA A 267 21.60 4.76 -5.77
C ALA A 267 22.10 5.79 -6.79
N VAL A 268 21.46 5.88 -7.96
CA VAL A 268 21.79 6.84 -9.02
C VAL A 268 21.23 8.25 -8.78
N TRP A 269 20.23 8.41 -7.89
CA TRP A 269 19.70 9.73 -7.52
C TRP A 269 20.52 10.37 -6.42
N LYS A 270 21.75 10.72 -6.76
CA LYS A 270 22.74 11.22 -5.78
C LYS A 270 22.41 12.59 -5.22
N GLU A 271 21.71 13.41 -5.98
CA GLU A 271 21.26 14.74 -5.56
C GLU A 271 19.87 15.02 -6.13
N GLY A 272 19.11 15.84 -5.42
CA GLY A 272 17.76 16.22 -5.83
C GLY A 272 16.99 16.92 -4.72
N SER A 273 15.77 17.24 -5.03
CA SER A 273 14.83 17.83 -4.08
C SER A 273 13.38 17.54 -4.49
N PHE A 274 12.50 17.59 -3.53
CA PHE A 274 11.05 17.66 -3.76
C PHE A 274 10.44 18.74 -2.88
N LYS A 275 9.26 19.22 -3.28
CA LYS A 275 8.47 20.19 -2.51
C LYS A 275 7.00 19.83 -2.52
N GLY A 276 6.33 20.10 -1.40
CA GLY A 276 4.88 19.99 -1.30
C GLY A 276 4.32 18.58 -1.23
N LEU A 277 5.15 17.56 -0.90
CA LEU A 277 4.60 16.21 -0.69
C LEU A 277 3.86 16.13 0.64
N CYS A 278 2.58 15.75 0.57
CA CYS A 278 1.73 15.61 1.74
C CYS A 278 2.05 14.32 2.49
N VAL A 279 1.88 14.38 3.83
CA VAL A 279 1.98 13.23 4.72
C VAL A 279 0.75 13.16 5.61
N ARG A 280 0.43 11.95 6.09
CA ARG A 280 -0.68 11.75 7.03
C ARG A 280 -0.46 12.57 8.29
N GLY A 281 -1.55 13.07 8.86
CA GLY A 281 -1.50 13.99 10.00
C GLY A 281 -1.52 15.47 9.62
N GLY A 282 -1.84 15.82 8.36
CA GLY A 282 -1.98 17.21 7.89
C GLY A 282 -0.65 17.90 7.59
N GLY A 283 0.45 17.13 7.48
CA GLY A 283 1.76 17.68 7.17
C GLY A 283 2.07 17.80 5.68
N VAL A 284 2.97 18.73 5.34
CA VAL A 284 3.54 18.90 4.00
C VAL A 284 5.04 18.99 4.14
N VAL A 285 5.76 18.21 3.33
CA VAL A 285 7.21 18.07 3.44
C VAL A 285 7.90 18.58 2.17
N ASP A 286 8.94 19.39 2.39
CA ASP A 286 9.97 19.72 1.41
C ASP A 286 11.28 19.05 1.84
N ALA A 287 12.02 18.49 0.91
CA ALA A 287 13.32 17.93 1.23
C ALA A 287 14.32 18.12 0.08
N SER A 288 15.60 18.17 0.42
CA SER A 288 16.72 18.08 -0.52
C SER A 288 17.75 17.07 -0.01
N TRP A 289 18.44 16.46 -0.95
CA TRP A 289 19.51 15.51 -0.63
C TRP A 289 20.70 15.70 -1.55
N LYS A 290 21.87 15.35 -1.03
CA LYS A 290 23.15 15.38 -1.73
C LYS A 290 24.00 14.18 -1.37
N ALA A 291 24.70 13.63 -2.34
CA ALA A 291 25.47 12.39 -2.19
C ALA A 291 24.63 11.23 -1.59
N GLY A 292 23.32 11.15 -1.96
CA GLY A 292 22.39 10.14 -1.47
C GLY A 292 21.95 10.31 0.00
N ARG A 293 22.22 11.47 0.61
CA ARG A 293 21.88 11.75 2.02
C ARG A 293 21.00 12.97 2.14
N LEU A 294 20.00 12.88 3.01
CA LEU A 294 19.15 14.03 3.36
C LEU A 294 20.04 15.19 3.85
N GLU A 295 19.89 16.34 3.22
CA GLU A 295 20.62 17.58 3.56
C GLU A 295 19.73 18.57 4.29
N LYS A 296 18.50 18.74 3.81
CA LYS A 296 17.52 19.64 4.40
C LYS A 296 16.13 19.00 4.34
N LEU A 297 15.38 19.19 5.39
CA LEU A 297 13.96 18.86 5.49
C LEU A 297 13.22 20.05 6.06
N THR A 298 12.05 20.35 5.51
CA THR A 298 11.09 21.30 6.09
C THR A 298 9.75 20.56 6.20
N LEU A 299 9.14 20.58 7.37
CA LEU A 299 7.83 20.04 7.63
C LEU A 299 6.90 21.19 8.02
N HIS A 300 5.88 21.41 7.20
CA HIS A 300 4.82 22.39 7.47
C HIS A 300 3.59 21.67 7.99
N SER A 301 2.95 22.18 9.02
CA SER A 301 1.68 21.67 9.51
C SER A 301 0.52 22.51 8.99
N ARG A 302 -0.48 21.88 8.38
CA ARG A 302 -1.73 22.53 7.94
C ARG A 302 -2.78 22.60 9.04
N VAL A 303 -2.61 21.80 10.07
CA VAL A 303 -3.50 21.71 11.22
C VAL A 303 -2.66 21.45 12.46
N LYS A 304 -3.17 21.74 13.65
CA LYS A 304 -2.49 21.37 14.89
C LYS A 304 -2.30 19.86 14.95
N SER A 305 -1.06 19.40 14.95
CA SER A 305 -0.74 17.96 14.87
C SER A 305 0.58 17.61 15.53
N ALA A 306 0.72 16.33 15.88
CA ALA A 306 1.96 15.73 16.36
C ALA A 306 2.53 14.79 15.30
N PHE A 307 3.79 15.00 14.96
CA PHE A 307 4.51 14.21 13.98
C PHE A 307 5.62 13.39 14.62
N LYS A 308 5.77 12.18 14.15
CA LYS A 308 6.89 11.30 14.47
C LYS A 308 7.74 11.14 13.22
N LEU A 309 8.98 11.59 13.26
CA LEU A 309 9.91 11.52 12.12
C LEU A 309 10.98 10.49 12.40
N LYS A 310 11.15 9.54 11.48
CA LYS A 310 12.21 8.53 11.53
C LYS A 310 13.53 9.17 11.13
N ILE A 311 14.54 8.98 11.97
CA ILE A 311 15.89 9.53 11.78
C ILE A 311 16.82 8.41 11.32
N PRO A 312 17.58 8.58 10.22
CA PRO A 312 18.55 7.60 9.78
C PRO A 312 19.59 7.28 10.88
N GLU A 313 19.96 6.01 11.03
CA GLU A 313 20.84 5.53 12.12
C GLU A 313 22.19 6.24 12.23
N GLN A 314 22.72 6.70 11.09
CA GLN A 314 23.99 7.43 11.04
C GLN A 314 23.89 8.87 11.56
N VAL A 315 22.68 9.41 11.71
CA VAL A 315 22.45 10.76 12.24
C VAL A 315 22.50 10.70 13.78
N LYS A 316 23.41 11.46 14.38
CA LYS A 316 23.59 11.49 15.82
C LYS A 316 23.01 12.73 16.49
N ARG A 317 22.72 13.75 15.71
CA ARG A 317 22.20 15.02 16.19
C ARG A 317 21.19 15.58 15.20
N VAL A 318 20.08 16.10 15.72
CA VAL A 318 19.05 16.79 14.96
C VAL A 318 18.84 18.17 15.60
N GLU A 319 18.81 19.18 14.76
CA GLU A 319 18.40 20.54 15.14
C GLU A 319 17.14 20.89 14.36
N VAL A 320 16.14 21.39 15.07
CA VAL A 320 14.92 21.98 14.50
C VAL A 320 14.86 23.41 15.01
N ASP A 321 14.82 24.40 14.12
CA ASP A 321 14.79 25.82 14.43
C ASP A 321 15.90 26.27 15.41
N ARG A 322 17.11 25.76 15.21
CA ARG A 322 18.30 26.00 16.05
C ARG A 322 18.22 25.45 17.48
N GLN A 323 17.22 24.62 17.77
CA GLN A 323 17.13 23.87 19.02
C GLN A 323 17.51 22.40 18.80
N GLN A 324 18.30 21.86 19.70
CA GLN A 324 18.67 20.45 19.65
C GLN A 324 17.50 19.60 20.12
N HIS A 325 17.17 18.57 19.33
CA HIS A 325 16.15 17.58 19.67
C HIS A 325 16.80 16.22 19.96
N ASP A 326 16.29 15.55 20.99
CA ASP A 326 16.72 14.22 21.37
C ASP A 326 16.14 13.17 20.41
N ILE A 327 17.01 12.27 19.94
CA ILE A 327 16.61 11.12 19.15
C ILE A 327 16.26 9.98 20.09
N GLN A 328 14.99 9.61 20.14
CA GLN A 328 14.48 8.52 20.98
C GLN A 328 14.14 7.31 20.11
N ASN A 329 14.87 6.20 20.29
CA ASN A 329 14.67 4.96 19.53
C ASN A 329 14.65 5.17 18.00
N GLY A 330 15.49 6.07 17.46
CA GLY A 330 15.56 6.39 16.05
C GLY A 330 14.51 7.36 15.54
N PHE A 331 13.78 8.04 16.43
CA PHE A 331 12.73 9.02 16.06
C PHE A 331 12.91 10.34 16.80
N ILE A 332 12.41 11.42 16.19
CA ILE A 332 12.06 12.65 16.88
C ILE A 332 10.55 12.86 16.87
N HIS A 333 10.05 13.56 17.88
CA HIS A 333 8.65 13.91 18.03
C HIS A 333 8.52 15.43 17.95
N LEU A 334 7.66 15.92 17.07
CA LEU A 334 7.41 17.33 16.84
C LEU A 334 5.92 17.59 17.02
N ALA A 335 5.58 18.57 17.84
CA ALA A 335 4.22 19.11 17.93
C ALA A 335 4.23 20.48 17.24
N LEU A 336 3.41 20.61 16.22
CA LEU A 336 3.30 21.85 15.44
C LEU A 336 1.86 22.36 15.49
N ASP A 337 1.71 23.67 15.64
CA ASP A 337 0.44 24.35 15.46
C ASP A 337 0.16 24.61 13.96
N GLU A 338 -1.06 25.01 13.64
CA GLU A 338 -1.44 25.30 12.26
C GLU A 338 -0.58 26.44 11.69
N GLY A 339 -0.03 26.21 10.50
CA GLY A 339 0.86 27.18 9.81
C GLY A 339 2.31 27.15 10.25
N GLU A 340 2.67 26.36 11.27
CA GLU A 340 4.08 26.19 11.68
C GLU A 340 4.87 25.27 10.74
N GLN A 341 6.19 25.44 10.77
CA GLN A 341 7.14 24.63 9.99
C GLN A 341 8.36 24.21 10.82
#